data_d6c0f74176f9667f0bda2fe0c46c30d6
#
_entry.id   d6c0f74176f9667f0bda2fe0c46c30d6
#
_cell.length_a   1.000
_cell.length_b   1.000
_cell.length_c   1.000
_cell.angle_alpha   90.00
_cell.angle_beta   90.00
_cell.angle_gamma   90.00
#
_symmetry.space_group_name_H-M   'P 1'
#
loop_
_entity.id
_entity.type
_entity.pdbx_description
1 polymer ?
#
loop_
_entity_poly.entity_id
_entity_poly.type
_entity_poly.pdbx_seq_one_letter_code
_entity_poly.pdbx_strand_id
1 'polypeptide(L)'
;MINSRRAIVAAVFILTVFFLLSRSHQSAPSVPVAKDAAAADTSKAAPASNPDPVSPPPEKPKEMEVKQRRTRPRIDMSGMSTYEKLAYAYPYDVETKFPAYIWQTWKQSPDQADFQFKDQHASWTDEHVGFVHEVITDDVAINLIRLLYATVPEVIDAYRSLHLPVLRADFFRYLILYARGGIYTDIDTYAIQSSVKWLPEKIPRETIGLVIGIEADPDRPDWAQWYSRRIQFCQWTIQSKPGHPVLREIITRITKQTLSMKRQGKLEKLLDHDVVEFTGPAVWTDAIMEYFNDERFFDLSRSKGVIDYKNFTGMETSKRVGDVVVLPITSFSPGVGQMGAKEPDDPMAFVKHDFEGTWKPESERHMGEQKEDGGEQQQQQQQQAPAQ
;
A
#
# COMPACT_ATOMS: atom_id res chain seq x y z
N MET A 1 6.68 55.66 -3.13
CA MET A 1 7.52 55.06 -4.21
C MET A 1 7.29 53.56 -4.18
N ILE A 2 6.54 53.03 -5.12
CA ILE A 2 6.26 51.59 -5.25
C ILE A 2 7.54 50.93 -5.78
N ASN A 3 8.07 49.98 -5.04
CA ASN A 3 9.34 49.32 -5.34
C ASN A 3 9.20 48.58 -6.69
N SER A 4 10.01 48.95 -7.69
CA SER A 4 9.95 48.48 -9.08
C SER A 4 9.91 46.93 -9.19
N ARG A 5 10.56 46.22 -8.25
CA ARG A 5 10.52 44.76 -8.21
C ARG A 5 9.13 44.18 -7.89
N ARG A 6 8.34 44.87 -7.05
CA ARG A 6 6.96 44.43 -6.74
C ARG A 6 6.00 44.72 -7.90
N ALA A 7 6.23 45.78 -8.68
CA ALA A 7 5.45 46.07 -9.88
C ALA A 7 5.70 45.05 -10.99
N ILE A 8 6.94 44.57 -11.17
CA ILE A 8 7.29 43.53 -12.15
C ILE A 8 6.68 42.19 -11.78
N VAL A 9 6.74 41.79 -10.50
CA VAL A 9 6.12 40.52 -10.04
C VAL A 9 4.62 40.54 -10.22
N ALA A 10 3.94 41.64 -9.92
CA ALA A 10 2.50 41.80 -10.14
C ALA A 10 2.14 41.76 -11.63
N ALA A 11 2.93 42.37 -12.51
CA ALA A 11 2.68 42.33 -13.95
C ALA A 11 2.85 40.90 -14.53
N VAL A 12 3.86 40.18 -14.11
CA VAL A 12 4.08 38.77 -14.53
C VAL A 12 2.92 37.87 -14.04
N PHE A 13 2.47 38.07 -12.81
CA PHE A 13 1.33 37.30 -12.27
C PHE A 13 0.05 37.57 -13.05
N ILE A 14 -0.28 38.80 -13.37
CA ILE A 14 -1.46 39.19 -14.17
C ILE A 14 -1.39 38.60 -15.57
N LEU A 15 -0.23 38.63 -16.24
CA LEU A 15 -0.02 38.05 -17.56
C LEU A 15 -0.19 36.51 -17.54
N THR A 16 0.28 35.84 -16.49
CA THR A 16 0.14 34.38 -16.34
C THR A 16 -1.32 34.00 -16.13
N VAL A 17 -2.05 34.72 -15.29
CA VAL A 17 -3.48 34.51 -15.06
C VAL A 17 -4.29 34.75 -16.35
N PHE A 18 -3.98 35.82 -17.10
CA PHE A 18 -4.63 36.12 -18.37
C PHE A 18 -4.34 35.05 -19.43
N PHE A 19 -3.14 34.51 -19.49
CA PHE A 19 -2.77 33.42 -20.41
C PHE A 19 -3.50 32.10 -20.04
N LEU A 20 -3.66 31.78 -18.77
CA LEU A 20 -4.40 30.61 -18.30
C LEU A 20 -5.90 30.75 -18.59
N LEU A 21 -6.49 31.92 -18.39
CA LEU A 21 -7.91 32.17 -18.68
C LEU A 21 -8.21 32.18 -20.19
N SER A 22 -7.31 32.66 -21.04
CA SER A 22 -7.48 32.63 -22.49
C SER A 22 -7.37 31.21 -23.08
N ARG A 23 -6.68 30.29 -22.43
CA ARG A 23 -6.63 28.88 -22.83
C ARG A 23 -7.89 28.09 -22.48
N SER A 24 -8.67 28.51 -21.49
CA SER A 24 -9.91 27.84 -21.09
C SER A 24 -11.11 28.09 -22.04
N HIS A 25 -10.95 28.99 -23.03
CA HIS A 25 -12.00 29.31 -24.02
C HIS A 25 -11.79 28.69 -25.41
N GLN A 26 -10.90 27.73 -25.59
CA GLN A 26 -10.84 26.96 -26.82
C GLN A 26 -11.82 25.77 -26.74
N SER A 27 -12.99 25.97 -27.32
CA SER A 27 -14.05 24.99 -27.50
C SER A 27 -13.58 23.80 -28.33
N ALA A 28 -14.03 22.61 -27.95
CA ALA A 28 -13.83 21.37 -28.67
C ALA A 28 -14.51 21.42 -30.05
N PRO A 29 -13.99 20.76 -31.11
CA PRO A 29 -14.60 20.70 -32.41
C PRO A 29 -15.88 19.87 -32.37
N SER A 30 -17.00 20.48 -32.80
CA SER A 30 -18.31 19.85 -32.98
C SER A 30 -18.34 19.02 -34.25
N VAL A 31 -18.81 17.78 -34.13
CA VAL A 31 -19.16 16.89 -35.25
C VAL A 31 -20.43 17.40 -35.90
N PRO A 32 -20.52 17.51 -37.25
CA PRO A 32 -21.73 17.97 -37.92
C PRO A 32 -22.81 16.87 -37.98
N VAL A 33 -23.97 17.18 -37.42
CA VAL A 33 -25.21 16.40 -37.57
C VAL A 33 -25.86 16.86 -38.86
N ALA A 34 -26.14 15.94 -39.80
CA ALA A 34 -26.91 16.15 -41.00
C ALA A 34 -28.37 16.42 -40.63
N LYS A 35 -28.92 17.56 -41.13
CA LYS A 35 -30.34 17.85 -41.09
C LYS A 35 -30.93 17.60 -42.47
N ASP A 36 -31.96 16.76 -42.48
CA ASP A 36 -32.91 16.61 -43.60
C ASP A 36 -33.59 17.92 -43.91
N ALA A 37 -33.69 18.22 -45.20
CA ALA A 37 -34.65 19.19 -45.69
C ALA A 37 -35.24 18.70 -47.04
N ALA A 38 -36.53 18.60 -47.04
CA ALA A 38 -37.39 18.12 -48.11
C ALA A 38 -37.69 19.20 -49.15
N ALA A 39 -37.91 18.73 -50.38
CA ALA A 39 -38.82 19.14 -51.43
C ALA A 39 -38.64 20.46 -52.18
N ALA A 40 -38.46 20.39 -53.49
CA ALA A 40 -39.43 20.83 -54.49
C ALA A 40 -38.96 20.61 -55.96
N ASP A 41 -39.68 19.81 -56.63
CA ASP A 41 -40.17 19.69 -57.96
C ASP A 41 -39.71 20.73 -59.06
N THR A 42 -39.20 20.23 -60.18
CA THR A 42 -39.67 20.58 -61.55
C THR A 42 -39.08 19.69 -62.66
N SER A 43 -39.96 19.19 -63.45
CA SER A 43 -39.90 18.39 -64.66
C SER A 43 -38.86 18.79 -65.72
N LYS A 44 -38.25 17.80 -66.42
CA LYS A 44 -38.23 17.69 -67.93
C LYS A 44 -37.74 16.31 -68.36
N ALA A 45 -38.40 15.83 -69.37
CA ALA A 45 -38.38 14.51 -69.92
C ALA A 45 -37.17 14.19 -70.83
N ALA A 46 -36.78 12.91 -70.77
CA ALA A 46 -36.34 11.90 -71.75
C ALA A 46 -35.03 12.15 -72.56
N PRO A 47 -34.33 11.12 -73.10
CA PRO A 47 -34.82 9.80 -73.47
C PRO A 47 -33.97 8.59 -73.00
N ALA A 48 -34.51 7.43 -73.28
CA ALA A 48 -34.11 6.07 -72.94
C ALA A 48 -32.68 5.65 -73.32
N SER A 49 -32.02 4.89 -72.45
CA SER A 49 -30.98 3.90 -72.82
C SER A 49 -30.96 2.75 -71.84
N ASN A 50 -30.93 1.57 -72.36
CA ASN A 50 -30.72 0.18 -71.89
C ASN A 50 -30.63 -0.14 -70.42
N PRO A 51 -31.17 -1.30 -70.00
CA PRO A 51 -31.13 -1.77 -68.61
C PRO A 51 -29.76 -2.37 -68.24
N ASP A 52 -29.13 -1.80 -67.18
CA ASP A 52 -28.01 -2.37 -66.55
C ASP A 52 -28.37 -3.59 -65.65
N PRO A 53 -27.48 -4.51 -65.43
CA PRO A 53 -27.78 -5.76 -64.74
C PRO A 53 -28.17 -5.55 -63.29
N VAL A 54 -29.23 -6.27 -62.89
CA VAL A 54 -29.77 -6.31 -61.52
C VAL A 54 -28.69 -6.66 -60.49
N SER A 55 -28.40 -5.72 -59.60
CA SER A 55 -27.58 -5.98 -58.41
C SER A 55 -28.27 -7.00 -57.50
N PRO A 56 -27.55 -7.97 -56.95
CA PRO A 56 -28.14 -8.92 -56.01
C PRO A 56 -28.63 -8.21 -54.74
N PRO A 57 -29.67 -8.74 -54.06
CA PRO A 57 -30.23 -8.14 -52.85
C PRO A 57 -29.17 -8.09 -51.73
N PRO A 58 -29.23 -7.11 -50.83
CA PRO A 58 -28.26 -6.98 -49.74
C PRO A 58 -28.27 -8.24 -48.89
N GLU A 59 -27.10 -8.87 -48.71
CA GLU A 59 -26.89 -9.97 -47.77
C GLU A 59 -27.36 -9.52 -46.38
N LYS A 60 -28.23 -10.34 -45.76
CA LYS A 60 -28.59 -10.18 -44.35
C LYS A 60 -27.33 -10.12 -43.51
N PRO A 61 -27.25 -9.25 -42.51
CA PRO A 61 -26.10 -9.21 -41.60
C PRO A 61 -25.87 -10.61 -41.03
N LYS A 62 -24.69 -11.18 -41.22
CA LYS A 62 -24.29 -12.40 -40.57
C LYS A 62 -24.41 -12.15 -39.06
N GLU A 63 -25.30 -12.86 -38.39
CA GLU A 63 -25.32 -12.94 -36.92
C GLU A 63 -23.89 -13.28 -36.47
N MET A 64 -23.25 -12.32 -35.81
CA MET A 64 -22.01 -12.61 -35.11
C MET A 64 -22.32 -13.64 -34.03
N GLU A 65 -21.92 -14.87 -34.27
CA GLU A 65 -21.84 -15.87 -33.18
C GLU A 65 -21.08 -15.26 -32.05
N VAL A 66 -21.78 -14.81 -31.05
CA VAL A 66 -21.20 -14.48 -29.74
C VAL A 66 -20.60 -15.79 -29.24
N LYS A 67 -19.28 -15.96 -29.47
CA LYS A 67 -18.55 -17.07 -28.85
C LYS A 67 -18.85 -16.97 -27.36
N GLN A 68 -19.74 -17.85 -26.89
CA GLN A 68 -20.01 -18.03 -25.46
C GLN A 68 -18.63 -18.19 -24.80
N ARG A 69 -18.21 -17.19 -24.03
CA ARG A 69 -17.04 -17.30 -23.16
C ARG A 69 -17.28 -18.59 -22.36
N ARG A 70 -16.51 -19.62 -22.64
CA ARG A 70 -16.51 -20.85 -21.83
C ARG A 70 -16.29 -20.38 -20.39
N THR A 71 -17.37 -20.33 -19.61
CA THR A 71 -17.28 -20.13 -18.17
C THR A 71 -16.42 -21.26 -17.66
N ARG A 72 -15.23 -20.94 -17.13
CA ARG A 72 -14.40 -21.94 -16.44
C ARG A 72 -15.31 -22.62 -15.43
N PRO A 73 -15.30 -23.96 -15.33
CA PRO A 73 -16.12 -24.66 -14.34
C PRO A 73 -15.83 -24.02 -12.98
N ARG A 74 -16.87 -23.66 -12.26
CA ARG A 74 -16.75 -23.17 -10.88
C ARG A 74 -16.18 -24.32 -10.06
N ILE A 75 -14.94 -24.16 -9.57
CA ILE A 75 -14.38 -25.12 -8.63
C ILE A 75 -15.19 -25.00 -7.34
N ASP A 76 -15.64 -26.14 -6.83
CA ASP A 76 -16.25 -26.19 -5.50
C ASP A 76 -15.16 -25.95 -4.45
N MET A 77 -15.25 -24.82 -3.76
CA MET A 77 -14.31 -24.42 -2.71
C MET A 77 -14.80 -24.79 -1.31
N SER A 78 -15.92 -25.49 -1.17
CA SER A 78 -16.55 -25.79 0.13
C SER A 78 -15.65 -26.61 1.05
N GLY A 79 -14.83 -27.50 0.49
CA GLY A 79 -13.88 -28.34 1.23
C GLY A 79 -12.51 -27.70 1.47
N MET A 80 -12.25 -26.51 0.91
CA MET A 80 -10.96 -25.84 1.04
C MET A 80 -10.85 -25.05 2.35
N SER A 81 -9.67 -25.10 2.96
CA SER A 81 -9.31 -24.17 4.05
C SER A 81 -9.21 -22.72 3.56
N THR A 82 -9.29 -21.75 4.46
CA THR A 82 -9.07 -20.32 4.13
C THR A 82 -7.75 -20.11 3.38
N TYR A 83 -6.69 -20.79 3.80
CA TYR A 83 -5.38 -20.72 3.16
C TYR A 83 -5.39 -21.17 1.69
N GLU A 84 -6.08 -22.28 1.40
CA GLU A 84 -6.21 -22.83 0.04
C GLU A 84 -7.11 -21.95 -0.84
N LYS A 85 -8.23 -21.44 -0.28
CA LYS A 85 -9.10 -20.49 -0.99
C LYS A 85 -8.37 -19.22 -1.39
N LEU A 86 -7.56 -18.67 -0.48
CA LEU A 86 -6.72 -17.50 -0.76
C LEU A 86 -5.72 -17.80 -1.86
N ALA A 87 -5.00 -18.92 -1.80
CA ALA A 87 -4.05 -19.32 -2.82
C ALA A 87 -4.70 -19.49 -4.21
N TYR A 88 -5.92 -20.00 -4.25
CA TYR A 88 -6.69 -20.16 -5.48
C TYR A 88 -7.18 -18.81 -6.03
N ALA A 89 -7.67 -17.92 -5.15
CA ALA A 89 -8.19 -16.62 -5.55
C ALA A 89 -7.09 -15.67 -6.07
N TYR A 90 -5.90 -15.75 -5.45
CA TYR A 90 -4.75 -14.89 -5.73
C TYR A 90 -3.48 -15.73 -5.86
N PRO A 91 -3.27 -16.40 -7.00
CA PRO A 91 -2.06 -17.18 -7.23
C PRO A 91 -0.84 -16.24 -7.25
N TYR A 92 0.20 -16.65 -6.53
CA TYR A 92 1.46 -15.92 -6.50
C TYR A 92 2.32 -16.25 -7.72
N ASP A 93 2.85 -15.21 -8.33
CA ASP A 93 3.83 -15.31 -9.41
C ASP A 93 4.92 -14.26 -9.19
N VAL A 94 6.12 -14.74 -8.84
CA VAL A 94 7.27 -13.87 -8.56
C VAL A 94 7.78 -13.15 -9.80
N GLU A 95 7.56 -13.68 -11.01
CA GLU A 95 8.05 -13.08 -12.25
C GLU A 95 7.26 -11.86 -12.71
N THR A 96 6.06 -11.65 -12.15
CA THR A 96 5.26 -10.44 -12.43
C THR A 96 5.98 -9.18 -11.93
N LYS A 97 5.59 -8.01 -12.45
CA LYS A 97 6.10 -6.73 -11.96
C LYS A 97 5.42 -6.34 -10.65
N PHE A 98 6.10 -5.56 -9.81
CA PHE A 98 5.44 -4.85 -8.73
C PHE A 98 4.39 -3.90 -9.30
N PRO A 99 3.11 -3.98 -8.86
CA PRO A 99 2.10 -3.01 -9.27
C PRO A 99 2.45 -1.60 -8.79
N ALA A 100 2.18 -0.62 -9.64
CA ALA A 100 2.43 0.79 -9.35
C ALA A 100 1.27 1.41 -8.56
N TYR A 101 0.98 0.87 -7.39
CA TYR A 101 -0.03 1.35 -6.45
C TYR A 101 0.61 1.77 -5.14
N ILE A 102 0.09 2.85 -4.54
CA ILE A 102 0.35 3.27 -3.17
C ILE A 102 -1.00 3.33 -2.45
N TRP A 103 -1.09 2.61 -1.35
CA TRP A 103 -2.27 2.47 -0.52
C TRP A 103 -2.01 3.08 0.85
N GLN A 104 -2.84 4.00 1.25
CA GLN A 104 -2.88 4.55 2.61
C GLN A 104 -4.30 4.41 3.15
N THR A 105 -4.47 4.45 4.46
CA THR A 105 -5.78 4.47 5.10
C THR A 105 -5.90 5.66 6.02
N TRP A 106 -7.04 6.35 5.96
CA TRP A 106 -7.36 7.43 6.88
C TRP A 106 -8.88 7.63 6.98
N LYS A 107 -9.32 8.27 8.06
CA LYS A 107 -10.74 8.60 8.28
C LYS A 107 -11.29 9.64 7.30
N GLN A 108 -10.41 10.43 6.67
CA GLN A 108 -10.74 11.54 5.76
C GLN A 108 -10.05 11.34 4.42
N SER A 109 -10.70 11.79 3.34
CA SER A 109 -10.10 11.84 2.01
C SER A 109 -9.21 13.08 1.84
N PRO A 110 -8.12 13.03 1.03
CA PRO A 110 -7.21 14.16 0.81
C PRO A 110 -7.84 15.43 0.23
N ASP A 111 -9.00 15.33 -0.40
CA ASP A 111 -9.77 16.46 -0.95
C ASP A 111 -10.54 17.24 0.13
N GLN A 112 -10.66 16.74 1.34
CA GLN A 112 -11.32 17.41 2.43
C GLN A 112 -10.44 18.54 3.00
N ALA A 113 -11.07 19.68 3.31
CA ALA A 113 -10.36 20.90 3.74
C ALA A 113 -9.54 20.72 5.02
N ASP A 114 -10.02 19.86 5.92
CA ASP A 114 -9.43 19.55 7.22
C ASP A 114 -8.52 18.29 7.21
N PHE A 115 -8.14 17.80 6.02
CA PHE A 115 -7.17 16.72 5.90
C PHE A 115 -5.82 17.14 6.48
N GLN A 116 -5.32 16.39 7.44
CA GLN A 116 -4.17 16.77 8.28
C GLN A 116 -2.81 16.41 7.65
N PHE A 117 -2.72 15.33 6.88
CA PHE A 117 -1.47 14.75 6.37
C PHE A 117 -1.14 15.18 4.92
N LYS A 118 -1.30 16.48 4.60
CA LYS A 118 -1.13 17.01 3.23
C LYS A 118 0.31 16.87 2.73
N ASP A 119 1.27 17.17 3.59
CA ASP A 119 2.70 17.15 3.21
C ASP A 119 3.20 15.70 3.09
N GLN A 120 2.76 14.81 4.00
CA GLN A 120 3.05 13.38 3.93
C GLN A 120 2.49 12.79 2.63
N HIS A 121 1.21 13.03 2.36
CA HIS A 121 0.54 12.56 1.13
C HIS A 121 1.23 13.11 -0.13
N ALA A 122 1.57 14.41 -0.16
CA ALA A 122 2.24 15.02 -1.29
C ALA A 122 3.60 14.37 -1.56
N SER A 123 4.41 14.08 -0.53
CA SER A 123 5.72 13.46 -0.67
C SER A 123 5.66 12.11 -1.40
N TRP A 124 4.64 11.28 -1.10
CA TRP A 124 4.44 10.01 -1.78
C TRP A 124 4.04 10.19 -3.24
N THR A 125 3.19 11.17 -3.54
CA THR A 125 2.77 11.47 -4.92
C THR A 125 3.92 12.01 -5.76
N ASP A 126 4.72 12.90 -5.20
CA ASP A 126 5.82 13.57 -5.88
C ASP A 126 6.99 12.61 -6.16
N GLU A 127 7.35 11.76 -5.20
CA GLU A 127 8.43 10.78 -5.34
C GLU A 127 8.04 9.58 -6.23
N HIS A 128 6.74 9.34 -6.48
CA HIS A 128 6.25 8.19 -7.22
C HIS A 128 5.42 8.59 -8.45
N VAL A 129 5.98 9.43 -9.30
CA VAL A 129 5.32 9.86 -10.54
C VAL A 129 4.91 8.64 -11.39
N GLY A 130 3.63 8.58 -11.74
CA GLY A 130 3.04 7.48 -12.52
C GLY A 130 2.49 6.31 -11.70
N PHE A 131 2.58 6.37 -10.38
CA PHE A 131 1.83 5.46 -9.49
C PHE A 131 0.41 5.95 -9.28
N VAL A 132 -0.50 5.04 -9.03
CA VAL A 132 -1.86 5.36 -8.54
C VAL A 132 -1.78 5.41 -7.01
N HIS A 133 -1.97 6.59 -6.43
CA HIS A 133 -1.92 6.82 -5.00
C HIS A 133 -3.33 7.04 -4.45
N GLU A 134 -3.75 6.19 -3.52
CA GLU A 134 -5.10 6.13 -2.98
C GLU A 134 -5.10 6.17 -1.45
N VAL A 135 -5.81 7.11 -0.86
CA VAL A 135 -6.13 7.14 0.57
C VAL A 135 -7.53 6.56 0.76
N ILE A 136 -7.59 5.38 1.35
CA ILE A 136 -8.82 4.60 1.50
C ILE A 136 -9.46 4.93 2.84
N THR A 137 -10.69 5.45 2.81
CA THR A 137 -11.48 5.68 4.02
C THR A 137 -12.11 4.39 4.54
N ASP A 138 -12.55 4.38 5.81
CA ASP A 138 -13.13 3.19 6.46
C ASP A 138 -14.32 2.61 5.68
N ASP A 139 -15.20 3.47 5.16
CA ASP A 139 -16.37 3.04 4.37
C ASP A 139 -15.97 2.46 3.01
N VAL A 140 -14.95 3.02 2.38
CA VAL A 140 -14.39 2.49 1.12
C VAL A 140 -13.69 1.17 1.39
N ALA A 141 -12.92 1.06 2.47
CA ALA A 141 -12.19 -0.14 2.85
C ALA A 141 -13.11 -1.37 2.97
N ILE A 142 -14.21 -1.26 3.72
CA ILE A 142 -15.13 -2.39 3.88
C ILE A 142 -15.78 -2.84 2.57
N ASN A 143 -16.10 -1.90 1.68
CA ASN A 143 -16.69 -2.21 0.39
C ASN A 143 -15.66 -2.85 -0.56
N LEU A 144 -14.43 -2.36 -0.52
CA LEU A 144 -13.31 -2.92 -1.29
C LEU A 144 -13.00 -4.37 -0.84
N ILE A 145 -12.94 -4.61 0.46
CA ILE A 145 -12.75 -5.96 1.01
C ILE A 145 -13.89 -6.91 0.61
N ARG A 146 -15.14 -6.45 0.65
CA ARG A 146 -16.28 -7.26 0.17
C ARG A 146 -16.15 -7.66 -1.29
N LEU A 147 -15.69 -6.74 -2.14
CA LEU A 147 -15.48 -7.00 -3.56
C LEU A 147 -14.32 -7.97 -3.79
N LEU A 148 -13.16 -7.69 -3.19
CA LEU A 148 -11.95 -8.45 -3.41
C LEU A 148 -12.05 -9.89 -2.85
N TYR A 149 -12.65 -10.06 -1.69
CA TYR A 149 -12.72 -11.35 -0.98
C TYR A 149 -14.08 -12.04 -1.08
N ALA A 150 -14.90 -11.71 -2.08
CA ALA A 150 -16.22 -12.32 -2.28
C ALA A 150 -16.19 -13.87 -2.35
N THR A 151 -15.09 -14.45 -2.81
CA THR A 151 -14.87 -15.90 -2.88
C THR A 151 -14.34 -16.52 -1.58
N VAL A 152 -13.96 -15.68 -0.59
CA VAL A 152 -13.42 -16.11 0.72
C VAL A 152 -14.18 -15.37 1.84
N PRO A 153 -15.48 -15.66 2.03
CA PRO A 153 -16.38 -14.88 2.87
C PRO A 153 -15.95 -14.83 4.35
N GLU A 154 -15.22 -15.84 4.83
CA GLU A 154 -14.67 -15.86 6.18
C GLU A 154 -13.68 -14.71 6.46
N VAL A 155 -12.94 -14.23 5.44
CA VAL A 155 -12.07 -13.05 5.55
C VAL A 155 -12.91 -11.79 5.75
N ILE A 156 -14.01 -11.66 5.01
CA ILE A 156 -14.94 -10.53 5.14
C ILE A 156 -15.57 -10.51 6.53
N ASP A 157 -16.01 -11.69 7.02
CA ASP A 157 -16.60 -11.81 8.36
C ASP A 157 -15.59 -11.45 9.45
N ALA A 158 -14.35 -11.92 9.34
CA ALA A 158 -13.26 -11.53 10.25
C ALA A 158 -13.03 -10.02 10.25
N TYR A 159 -12.83 -9.41 9.07
CA TYR A 159 -12.60 -7.97 8.95
C TYR A 159 -13.73 -7.13 9.59
N ARG A 160 -14.98 -7.49 9.33
CA ARG A 160 -16.15 -6.81 9.90
C ARG A 160 -16.30 -6.99 11.40
N SER A 161 -15.75 -8.06 11.95
CA SER A 161 -15.85 -8.39 13.37
C SER A 161 -14.84 -7.63 14.22
N LEU A 162 -13.78 -7.10 13.63
CA LEU A 162 -12.81 -6.27 14.35
C LEU A 162 -13.46 -4.94 14.74
N HIS A 163 -13.45 -4.59 16.02
CA HIS A 163 -14.14 -3.41 16.56
C HIS A 163 -13.21 -2.19 16.63
N LEU A 164 -11.92 -2.37 16.93
CA LEU A 164 -10.94 -1.29 17.00
C LEU A 164 -10.50 -0.85 15.59
N PRO A 165 -10.49 0.46 15.29
CA PRO A 165 -10.07 0.98 13.99
C PRO A 165 -8.65 0.55 13.60
N VAL A 166 -7.71 0.53 14.57
CA VAL A 166 -6.32 0.11 14.33
C VAL A 166 -6.23 -1.35 13.87
N LEU A 167 -7.01 -2.28 14.45
CA LEU A 167 -7.05 -3.67 14.01
C LEU A 167 -7.56 -3.81 12.56
N ARG A 168 -8.51 -2.96 12.16
CA ARG A 168 -9.00 -2.92 10.78
C ARG A 168 -7.94 -2.36 9.83
N ALA A 169 -7.25 -1.28 10.21
CA ALA A 169 -6.18 -0.70 9.41
C ALA A 169 -5.03 -1.70 9.22
N ASP A 170 -4.60 -2.35 10.30
CA ASP A 170 -3.59 -3.42 10.25
C ASP A 170 -4.01 -4.58 9.35
N PHE A 171 -5.24 -5.05 9.48
CA PHE A 171 -5.72 -6.14 8.65
C PHE A 171 -5.89 -5.72 7.20
N PHE A 172 -6.34 -4.47 6.95
CA PHE A 172 -6.51 -3.93 5.61
C PHE A 172 -5.20 -3.90 4.82
N ARG A 173 -4.07 -3.47 5.43
CA ARG A 173 -2.78 -3.42 4.74
C ARG A 173 -2.35 -4.76 4.16
N TYR A 174 -2.55 -5.84 4.90
CA TYR A 174 -2.24 -7.19 4.40
C TYR A 174 -3.22 -7.61 3.30
N LEU A 175 -4.50 -7.32 3.47
CA LEU A 175 -5.54 -7.69 2.52
C LEU A 175 -5.36 -6.98 1.18
N ILE A 176 -5.13 -5.66 1.19
CA ILE A 176 -4.98 -4.91 -0.07
C ILE A 176 -3.72 -5.31 -0.81
N LEU A 177 -2.60 -5.47 -0.11
CA LEU A 177 -1.34 -5.92 -0.71
C LEU A 177 -1.45 -7.33 -1.26
N TYR A 178 -2.15 -8.24 -0.58
CA TYR A 178 -2.35 -9.61 -1.05
C TYR A 178 -3.18 -9.67 -2.33
N ALA A 179 -4.24 -8.87 -2.41
CA ALA A 179 -5.14 -8.89 -3.56
C ALA A 179 -4.62 -8.04 -4.74
N ARG A 180 -3.94 -6.94 -4.50
CA ARG A 180 -3.57 -5.94 -5.50
C ARG A 180 -2.08 -5.70 -5.63
N GLY A 181 -1.31 -5.98 -4.59
CA GLY A 181 0.11 -5.63 -4.53
C GLY A 181 0.34 -4.13 -4.49
N GLY A 182 1.57 -3.72 -4.73
CA GLY A 182 2.01 -2.34 -4.65
C GLY A 182 2.68 -2.03 -3.32
N ILE A 183 2.56 -0.80 -2.86
CA ILE A 183 3.08 -0.30 -1.58
C ILE A 183 1.88 0.01 -0.69
N TYR A 184 1.88 -0.48 0.54
CA TYR A 184 1.09 0.09 1.62
C TYR A 184 2.02 0.92 2.49
N THR A 185 1.54 2.07 2.93
CA THR A 185 2.25 2.90 3.92
C THR A 185 1.25 3.65 4.79
N ASP A 186 1.58 3.83 6.07
CA ASP A 186 0.71 4.59 6.98
C ASP A 186 0.68 6.07 6.59
N ILE A 187 -0.41 6.77 6.95
CA ILE A 187 -0.68 8.13 6.49
C ILE A 187 0.32 9.17 7.01
N ASP A 188 0.94 8.91 8.17
CA ASP A 188 1.91 9.74 8.85
C ASP A 188 3.37 9.43 8.44
N THR A 189 3.56 8.98 7.19
CA THR A 189 4.88 8.70 6.61
C THR A 189 5.23 9.67 5.49
N TYR A 190 6.52 9.99 5.36
CA TYR A 190 7.09 10.73 4.21
C TYR A 190 7.89 9.82 3.32
N ALA A 191 7.68 9.87 2.01
CA ALA A 191 8.61 9.32 1.05
C ALA A 191 9.81 10.25 0.90
N ILE A 192 11.00 9.78 1.29
CA ILE A 192 12.27 10.48 1.07
C ILE A 192 12.79 10.17 -0.33
N GLN A 193 12.63 8.93 -0.77
CA GLN A 193 13.06 8.46 -2.08
C GLN A 193 12.06 7.49 -2.68
N SER A 194 11.96 7.51 -4.00
CA SER A 194 11.11 6.58 -4.74
C SER A 194 11.43 5.11 -4.44
N SER A 195 10.39 4.27 -4.32
CA SER A 195 10.52 2.81 -4.15
C SER A 195 11.30 2.12 -5.28
N VAL A 196 11.49 2.80 -6.39
CA VAL A 196 12.39 2.35 -7.46
C VAL A 196 13.84 2.23 -6.98
N LYS A 197 14.23 2.98 -5.95
CA LYS A 197 15.58 2.95 -5.36
C LYS A 197 15.74 1.98 -4.19
N TRP A 198 14.64 1.41 -3.66
CA TRP A 198 14.69 0.51 -2.49
C TRP A 198 15.45 -0.79 -2.75
N LEU A 199 15.43 -1.24 -3.99
CA LEU A 199 16.16 -2.45 -4.40
C LEU A 199 17.49 -2.08 -5.05
N PRO A 200 18.61 -2.68 -4.60
CA PRO A 200 19.90 -2.54 -5.28
C PRO A 200 19.79 -2.93 -6.75
N GLU A 201 20.48 -2.19 -7.63
CA GLU A 201 20.46 -2.45 -9.09
C GLU A 201 20.90 -3.88 -9.47
N LYS A 202 21.73 -4.49 -8.63
CA LYS A 202 22.22 -5.86 -8.83
C LYS A 202 21.17 -6.93 -8.61
N ILE A 203 20.03 -6.61 -7.98
CA ILE A 203 18.95 -7.55 -7.70
C ILE A 203 17.89 -7.42 -8.79
N PRO A 204 17.68 -8.47 -9.61
CA PRO A 204 16.62 -8.48 -10.61
C PRO A 204 15.24 -8.36 -9.93
N ARG A 205 14.48 -7.33 -10.27
CA ARG A 205 13.19 -7.02 -9.62
C ARG A 205 12.14 -8.10 -9.81
N GLU A 206 12.20 -8.81 -10.93
CA GLU A 206 11.35 -9.94 -11.25
C GLU A 206 11.54 -11.13 -10.30
N THR A 207 12.66 -11.19 -9.59
CA THR A 207 12.94 -12.27 -8.62
C THR A 207 12.57 -11.91 -7.18
N ILE A 208 12.01 -10.73 -6.94
CA ILE A 208 11.61 -10.24 -5.61
C ILE A 208 10.10 -10.09 -5.57
N GLY A 209 9.48 -10.65 -4.52
CA GLY A 209 8.05 -10.60 -4.27
C GLY A 209 7.64 -9.70 -3.12
N LEU A 210 8.58 -9.45 -2.16
CA LEU A 210 8.31 -8.69 -0.95
C LEU A 210 9.52 -7.84 -0.57
N VAL A 211 9.29 -6.58 -0.19
CA VAL A 211 10.29 -5.67 0.39
C VAL A 211 9.77 -5.17 1.74
N ILE A 212 10.57 -5.34 2.79
CA ILE A 212 10.27 -4.96 4.17
C ILE A 212 11.46 -4.25 4.80
N GLY A 213 11.23 -3.47 5.84
CA GLY A 213 12.28 -2.82 6.63
C GLY A 213 12.34 -3.36 8.06
N ILE A 214 13.46 -3.14 8.74
CA ILE A 214 13.58 -3.35 10.19
C ILE A 214 12.97 -2.13 10.89
N GLU A 215 12.07 -2.38 11.85
CA GLU A 215 11.49 -1.38 12.73
C GLU A 215 12.28 -1.23 14.02
N ALA A 216 12.65 -2.37 14.62
CA ALA A 216 13.42 -2.38 15.84
C ALA A 216 14.46 -3.49 15.82
N ASP A 217 15.69 -3.16 16.23
CA ASP A 217 16.82 -4.08 16.42
C ASP A 217 17.54 -3.75 17.74
N PRO A 218 16.84 -3.90 18.91
CA PRO A 218 17.38 -3.48 20.19
C PRO A 218 18.65 -4.25 20.54
N ASP A 219 19.70 -3.53 20.90
CA ASP A 219 21.01 -4.04 21.29
C ASP A 219 21.19 -4.23 22.81
N ARG A 220 20.13 -3.97 23.59
CA ARG A 220 20.09 -4.00 25.04
C ARG A 220 19.66 -5.39 25.59
N PRO A 221 20.21 -5.85 26.71
CA PRO A 221 19.88 -7.17 27.29
C PRO A 221 18.42 -7.31 27.73
N ASP A 222 17.80 -6.21 28.17
CA ASP A 222 16.41 -6.16 28.65
C ASP A 222 15.38 -5.82 27.55
N TRP A 223 15.74 -6.08 26.30
CA TRP A 223 14.90 -5.76 25.13
C TRP A 223 13.45 -6.25 25.26
N ALA A 224 13.24 -7.43 25.88
CA ALA A 224 11.90 -8.00 26.03
C ALA A 224 10.95 -7.20 26.94
N GLN A 225 11.45 -6.20 27.68
CA GLN A 225 10.62 -5.28 28.45
C GLN A 225 10.03 -4.14 27.59
N TRP A 226 10.63 -3.91 26.40
CA TRP A 226 10.33 -2.76 25.54
C TRP A 226 9.77 -3.15 24.16
N TYR A 227 10.17 -4.31 23.66
CA TYR A 227 9.85 -4.77 22.33
C TYR A 227 9.28 -6.19 22.36
N SER A 228 8.31 -6.46 21.49
CA SER A 228 7.66 -7.77 21.41
C SER A 228 8.56 -8.85 20.80
N ARG A 229 9.52 -8.45 19.96
CA ARG A 229 10.48 -9.38 19.34
C ARG A 229 11.89 -8.82 19.42
N ARG A 230 12.90 -9.72 19.47
CA ARG A 230 14.33 -9.35 19.47
C ARG A 230 14.74 -8.59 18.21
N ILE A 231 14.09 -8.85 17.10
CA ILE A 231 14.08 -8.03 15.91
C ILE A 231 12.63 -7.87 15.46
N GLN A 232 12.24 -6.71 15.00
CA GLN A 232 10.88 -6.43 14.59
C GLN A 232 10.87 -5.80 13.20
N PHE A 233 10.06 -6.34 12.30
CA PHE A 233 9.92 -5.79 10.94
C PHE A 233 8.80 -4.79 10.88
N CYS A 234 9.04 -3.70 10.15
CA CYS A 234 8.03 -2.68 9.85
C CYS A 234 6.81 -3.31 9.20
N GLN A 235 5.63 -3.03 9.75
CA GLN A 235 4.37 -3.36 9.10
C GLN A 235 3.68 -2.13 8.50
N TRP A 236 4.11 -0.95 8.88
CA TRP A 236 3.55 0.32 8.47
C TRP A 236 4.04 0.80 7.09
N THR A 237 5.06 0.19 6.52
CA THR A 237 5.47 0.34 5.12
C THR A 237 5.92 -1.01 4.57
N ILE A 238 5.22 -1.49 3.54
CA ILE A 238 5.45 -2.79 2.90
C ILE A 238 5.28 -2.64 1.39
N GLN A 239 6.19 -3.20 0.59
CA GLN A 239 5.98 -3.36 -0.85
C GLN A 239 5.84 -4.85 -1.18
N SER A 240 4.77 -5.23 -1.89
CA SER A 240 4.51 -6.63 -2.23
C SER A 240 3.95 -6.81 -3.63
N LYS A 241 4.26 -7.97 -4.22
CA LYS A 241 3.50 -8.51 -5.35
C LYS A 241 2.23 -9.20 -4.84
N PRO A 242 1.15 -9.25 -5.66
CA PRO A 242 -0.09 -9.93 -5.26
C PRO A 242 0.15 -11.41 -4.95
N GLY A 243 -0.64 -11.97 -4.04
CA GLY A 243 -0.62 -13.40 -3.73
C GLY A 243 0.58 -13.88 -2.90
N HIS A 244 1.46 -13.00 -2.42
CA HIS A 244 2.69 -13.38 -1.70
C HIS A 244 2.40 -14.30 -0.51
N PRO A 245 3.15 -15.43 -0.34
CA PRO A 245 2.87 -16.44 0.69
C PRO A 245 2.86 -15.91 2.12
N VAL A 246 3.74 -14.96 2.48
CA VAL A 246 3.74 -14.33 3.81
C VAL A 246 2.41 -13.62 4.09
N LEU A 247 1.90 -12.87 3.12
CA LEU A 247 0.60 -12.18 3.26
C LEU A 247 -0.56 -13.17 3.36
N ARG A 248 -0.49 -14.29 2.62
CA ARG A 248 -1.48 -15.37 2.73
C ARG A 248 -1.51 -15.99 4.12
N GLU A 249 -0.33 -16.24 4.69
CA GLU A 249 -0.20 -16.82 6.03
C GLU A 249 -0.79 -15.89 7.10
N ILE A 250 -0.39 -14.60 7.11
CA ILE A 250 -0.86 -13.67 8.12
C ILE A 250 -2.37 -13.41 8.00
N ILE A 251 -2.91 -13.29 6.79
CA ILE A 251 -4.36 -13.15 6.57
C ILE A 251 -5.11 -14.38 7.10
N THR A 252 -4.60 -15.58 6.82
CA THR A 252 -5.19 -16.82 7.31
C THR A 252 -5.18 -16.86 8.84
N ARG A 253 -4.08 -16.47 9.47
CA ARG A 253 -3.89 -16.46 10.92
C ARG A 253 -4.84 -15.49 11.58
N ILE A 254 -4.85 -14.23 11.16
CA ILE A 254 -5.76 -13.20 11.69
C ILE A 254 -7.22 -13.63 11.50
N THR A 255 -7.58 -14.13 10.32
CA THR A 255 -8.96 -14.59 10.05
C THR A 255 -9.38 -15.69 11.03
N LYS A 256 -8.57 -16.75 11.18
CA LYS A 256 -8.87 -17.88 12.08
C LYS A 256 -8.97 -17.41 13.53
N GLN A 257 -8.04 -16.61 13.99
CA GLN A 257 -7.99 -16.11 15.37
C GLN A 257 -9.19 -15.22 15.67
N THR A 258 -9.51 -14.24 14.80
CA THR A 258 -10.67 -13.37 14.95
C THR A 258 -11.97 -14.15 15.06
N LEU A 259 -12.21 -15.08 14.13
CA LEU A 259 -13.43 -15.89 14.13
C LEU A 259 -13.51 -16.86 15.31
N SER A 260 -12.37 -17.36 15.78
CA SER A 260 -12.30 -18.18 16.99
C SER A 260 -12.67 -17.37 18.24
N MET A 261 -12.08 -16.19 18.40
CA MET A 261 -12.38 -15.28 19.53
C MET A 261 -13.83 -14.78 19.49
N LYS A 262 -14.36 -14.48 18.29
CA LYS A 262 -15.77 -14.13 18.10
C LYS A 262 -16.70 -15.22 18.63
N ARG A 263 -16.46 -16.48 18.25
CA ARG A 263 -17.27 -17.63 18.73
C ARG A 263 -17.19 -17.83 20.25
N GLN A 264 -16.07 -17.44 20.85
CA GLN A 264 -15.85 -17.52 22.31
C GLN A 264 -16.37 -16.31 23.08
N GLY A 265 -16.89 -15.28 22.41
CA GLY A 265 -17.28 -14.01 23.03
C GLY A 265 -16.12 -13.24 23.67
N LYS A 266 -14.89 -13.42 23.15
CA LYS A 266 -13.68 -12.81 23.67
C LYS A 266 -13.20 -11.62 22.83
N LEU A 267 -13.70 -11.46 21.62
CA LEU A 267 -13.23 -10.45 20.68
C LEU A 267 -13.42 -9.01 21.20
N GLU A 268 -14.54 -8.76 21.86
CA GLU A 268 -14.86 -7.47 22.48
C GLU A 268 -13.95 -7.11 23.68
N LYS A 269 -13.13 -8.04 24.15
CA LYS A 269 -12.19 -7.85 25.26
C LYS A 269 -10.77 -7.51 24.80
N LEU A 270 -10.53 -7.47 23.48
CA LEU A 270 -9.27 -6.99 22.95
C LEU A 270 -9.09 -5.51 23.30
N LEU A 271 -7.94 -5.20 23.85
CA LEU A 271 -7.54 -3.86 24.24
C LEU A 271 -6.40 -3.36 23.32
N ASP A 272 -6.08 -2.08 23.42
CA ASP A 272 -5.07 -1.45 22.59
C ASP A 272 -3.69 -2.12 22.71
N HIS A 273 -3.32 -2.63 23.90
CA HIS A 273 -2.05 -3.36 24.08
C HIS A 273 -2.00 -4.73 23.39
N ASP A 274 -3.15 -5.32 23.01
CA ASP A 274 -3.19 -6.60 22.31
C ASP A 274 -2.92 -6.43 20.80
N VAL A 275 -3.00 -5.21 20.27
CA VAL A 275 -2.89 -4.89 18.84
C VAL A 275 -1.59 -5.41 18.26
N VAL A 276 -0.47 -5.19 18.95
CA VAL A 276 0.87 -5.56 18.49
C VAL A 276 0.99 -7.06 18.21
N GLU A 277 0.40 -7.90 19.07
CA GLU A 277 0.43 -9.38 18.97
C GLU A 277 -0.69 -9.93 18.09
N PHE A 278 -1.78 -9.19 17.92
CA PHE A 278 -2.97 -9.70 17.22
C PHE A 278 -2.94 -9.42 15.72
N THR A 279 -2.66 -8.17 15.31
CA THR A 279 -2.61 -7.76 13.90
C THR A 279 -1.33 -6.99 13.57
N GLY A 280 -0.58 -6.59 14.58
CA GLY A 280 0.53 -5.66 14.52
C GLY A 280 1.87 -6.27 14.14
N PRO A 281 2.97 -5.57 14.45
CA PRO A 281 4.31 -5.92 13.97
C PRO A 281 4.85 -7.22 14.55
N ALA A 282 4.36 -7.69 15.71
CA ALA A 282 4.82 -8.95 16.30
C ALA A 282 4.38 -10.15 15.47
N VAL A 283 3.07 -10.30 15.21
CA VAL A 283 2.54 -11.40 14.38
C VAL A 283 3.02 -11.32 12.93
N TRP A 284 3.28 -10.12 12.43
CA TRP A 284 3.90 -9.88 11.13
C TRP A 284 5.33 -10.42 11.07
N THR A 285 6.13 -10.09 12.06
CA THR A 285 7.52 -10.56 12.19
C THR A 285 7.58 -12.08 12.29
N ASP A 286 6.70 -12.69 13.08
CA ASP A 286 6.61 -14.15 13.20
C ASP A 286 6.29 -14.80 11.87
N ALA A 287 5.32 -14.28 11.12
CA ALA A 287 4.94 -14.83 9.81
C ALA A 287 6.11 -14.78 8.80
N ILE A 288 6.93 -13.73 8.84
CA ILE A 288 8.12 -13.61 7.99
C ILE A 288 9.19 -14.61 8.40
N MET A 289 9.49 -14.71 9.71
CA MET A 289 10.49 -15.63 10.22
C MET A 289 10.12 -17.09 9.97
N GLU A 290 8.83 -17.44 10.10
CA GLU A 290 8.33 -18.75 9.74
C GLU A 290 8.48 -19.00 8.23
N TYR A 291 8.15 -18.02 7.39
CA TYR A 291 8.33 -18.13 5.93
C TYR A 291 9.77 -18.43 5.56
N PHE A 292 10.74 -17.75 6.15
CA PHE A 292 12.18 -17.96 5.88
C PHE A 292 12.67 -19.37 6.24
N ASN A 293 11.94 -20.06 7.10
CA ASN A 293 12.29 -21.41 7.57
C ASN A 293 11.29 -22.50 7.10
N ASP A 294 10.47 -22.20 6.09
CA ASP A 294 9.44 -23.11 5.59
C ASP A 294 9.95 -23.91 4.39
N GLU A 295 10.04 -25.24 4.56
CA GLU A 295 10.48 -26.17 3.51
C GLU A 295 9.60 -26.16 2.25
N ARG A 296 8.37 -25.65 2.36
CA ARG A 296 7.46 -25.50 1.20
C ARG A 296 7.97 -24.47 0.20
N PHE A 297 8.79 -23.51 0.65
CA PHE A 297 9.28 -22.39 -0.15
C PHE A 297 10.79 -22.37 -0.33
N PHE A 298 11.54 -23.00 0.59
CA PHE A 298 13.01 -22.97 0.60
C PHE A 298 13.61 -24.37 0.71
N ASP A 299 14.67 -24.60 -0.02
CA ASP A 299 15.52 -25.78 0.15
C ASP A 299 16.41 -25.59 1.39
N LEU A 300 15.91 -25.97 2.54
CA LEU A 300 16.61 -25.83 3.84
C LEU A 300 17.88 -26.70 3.93
N SER A 301 18.03 -27.71 3.08
CA SER A 301 19.27 -28.52 3.04
C SER A 301 20.49 -27.70 2.64
N ARG A 302 20.28 -26.58 1.96
CA ARG A 302 21.30 -25.62 1.53
C ARG A 302 21.52 -24.47 2.52
N SER A 303 20.67 -24.34 3.52
CA SER A 303 20.82 -23.29 4.55
C SER A 303 21.90 -23.65 5.55
N LYS A 304 22.58 -22.63 6.11
CA LYS A 304 23.57 -22.79 7.18
C LYS A 304 22.93 -22.83 8.57
N GLY A 305 21.69 -23.30 8.69
CA GLY A 305 20.91 -23.35 9.91
C GLY A 305 19.62 -22.54 9.79
N VAL A 306 18.90 -22.41 10.92
CA VAL A 306 17.65 -21.63 11.02
C VAL A 306 17.96 -20.15 10.84
N ILE A 307 17.14 -19.47 10.05
CA ILE A 307 17.19 -18.01 9.90
C ILE A 307 16.48 -17.39 11.11
N ASP A 308 17.22 -16.58 11.87
CA ASP A 308 16.74 -15.89 13.05
C ASP A 308 17.19 -14.42 13.07
N TYR A 309 16.96 -13.72 14.18
CA TYR A 309 17.33 -12.32 14.35
C TYR A 309 18.82 -12.06 14.09
N LYS A 310 19.73 -13.01 14.37
CA LYS A 310 21.19 -12.87 14.18
C LYS A 310 21.55 -12.67 12.70
N ASN A 311 20.68 -13.11 11.80
CA ASN A 311 20.89 -12.90 10.38
C ASN A 311 20.65 -11.45 9.96
N PHE A 312 19.96 -10.64 10.77
CA PHE A 312 19.53 -9.29 10.42
C PHE A 312 20.03 -8.22 11.38
N THR A 313 20.39 -8.58 12.62
CA THR A 313 20.84 -7.61 13.60
C THR A 313 22.08 -6.85 13.12
N GLY A 314 22.13 -5.53 13.31
CA GLY A 314 23.23 -4.65 12.95
C GLY A 314 23.47 -4.48 11.44
N MET A 315 22.52 -4.85 10.58
CA MET A 315 22.71 -4.70 9.14
C MET A 315 22.60 -3.24 8.71
N GLU A 316 23.55 -2.79 7.87
CA GLU A 316 23.57 -1.43 7.30
C GLU A 316 23.17 -1.37 5.83
N THR A 317 23.06 -2.51 5.17
CA THR A 317 22.66 -2.64 3.77
C THR A 317 21.59 -3.71 3.63
N SER A 318 20.84 -3.67 2.52
CA SER A 318 19.77 -4.65 2.25
C SER A 318 20.29 -6.09 2.23
N LYS A 319 19.49 -7.02 2.74
CA LYS A 319 19.73 -8.45 2.68
C LYS A 319 18.59 -9.16 1.97
N ARG A 320 18.93 -10.07 1.06
CA ARG A 320 17.96 -10.89 0.35
C ARG A 320 17.86 -12.28 0.99
N VAL A 321 16.62 -12.74 1.21
CA VAL A 321 16.30 -14.13 1.59
C VAL A 321 15.21 -14.64 0.63
N GLY A 322 15.59 -15.53 -0.28
CA GLY A 322 14.67 -16.00 -1.33
C GLY A 322 14.18 -14.86 -2.23
N ASP A 323 12.88 -14.62 -2.21
CA ASP A 323 12.21 -13.56 -2.93
C ASP A 323 11.84 -12.34 -2.03
N VAL A 324 12.36 -12.31 -0.80
CA VAL A 324 12.18 -11.20 0.14
C VAL A 324 13.47 -10.40 0.25
N VAL A 325 13.37 -9.07 0.20
CA VAL A 325 14.45 -8.15 0.56
C VAL A 325 14.11 -7.47 1.88
N VAL A 326 15.02 -7.62 2.84
CA VAL A 326 14.99 -6.93 4.14
C VAL A 326 15.92 -5.72 4.05
N LEU A 327 15.39 -4.55 4.36
CA LEU A 327 16.10 -3.29 4.40
C LEU A 327 16.56 -2.98 5.84
N PRO A 328 17.69 -2.29 6.03
CA PRO A 328 18.17 -1.88 7.37
C PRO A 328 17.19 -0.90 8.04
N ILE A 329 17.33 -0.72 9.35
CA ILE A 329 16.48 0.18 10.14
C ILE A 329 16.46 1.60 9.58
N THR A 330 17.59 2.11 9.09
CA THR A 330 17.72 3.43 8.46
C THR A 330 16.74 3.62 7.30
N SER A 331 16.37 2.54 6.61
CA SER A 331 15.57 2.67 5.38
C SER A 331 14.14 3.17 5.64
N PHE A 332 13.53 2.77 6.76
CA PHE A 332 12.16 3.17 7.07
C PHE A 332 12.03 3.89 8.41
N SER A 333 13.09 3.94 9.21
CA SER A 333 13.12 4.64 10.49
C SER A 333 14.39 5.51 10.66
N PRO A 334 14.76 6.34 9.65
CA PRO A 334 15.90 7.25 9.78
C PRO A 334 15.59 8.28 10.88
N GLY A 335 16.63 8.73 11.59
CA GLY A 335 16.53 9.78 12.59
C GLY A 335 15.93 9.35 13.94
N VAL A 336 15.66 8.04 14.16
CA VAL A 336 15.19 7.57 15.48
C VAL A 336 16.28 7.60 16.55
N GLY A 337 17.54 7.88 16.18
CA GLY A 337 18.64 8.13 17.11
C GLY A 337 19.14 6.91 17.89
N GLN A 338 18.64 5.71 17.62
CA GLN A 338 18.97 4.48 18.33
C GLN A 338 19.03 3.26 17.40
N MET A 339 19.49 2.11 17.92
CA MET A 339 19.50 0.82 17.20
C MET A 339 20.25 0.84 15.87
N GLY A 340 21.23 1.75 15.73
CA GLY A 340 22.04 1.91 14.52
C GLY A 340 21.33 2.61 13.36
N ALA A 341 20.17 3.22 13.58
CA ALA A 341 19.52 4.06 12.59
C ALA A 341 20.36 5.31 12.32
N LYS A 342 20.51 5.65 11.04
CA LYS A 342 21.20 6.86 10.58
C LYS A 342 20.20 7.97 10.30
N GLU A 343 20.71 9.17 9.99
CA GLU A 343 19.91 10.35 9.75
C GLU A 343 19.14 10.29 8.39
N PRO A 344 18.11 11.11 8.18
CA PRO A 344 17.32 11.11 6.94
C PRO A 344 18.10 11.46 5.66
N ASP A 345 19.28 12.01 5.75
CA ASP A 345 20.17 12.29 4.61
C ASP A 345 21.06 11.10 4.19
N ASP A 346 21.02 9.99 4.94
CA ASP A 346 21.73 8.76 4.55
C ASP A 346 21.15 8.19 3.23
N PRO A 347 22.01 7.72 2.32
CA PRO A 347 21.54 7.13 1.06
C PRO A 347 20.58 5.95 1.20
N MET A 348 20.57 5.28 2.35
CA MET A 348 19.65 4.19 2.66
C MET A 348 18.33 4.65 3.30
N ALA A 349 18.14 5.94 3.58
CA ALA A 349 16.89 6.51 4.08
C ALA A 349 15.88 6.65 2.93
N PHE A 350 14.78 5.92 3.00
CA PHE A 350 13.77 5.88 1.93
C PHE A 350 12.41 6.41 2.39
N VAL A 351 12.04 6.16 3.62
CA VAL A 351 10.76 6.59 4.21
C VAL A 351 11.02 7.06 5.64
N LYS A 352 10.43 8.20 6.01
CA LYS A 352 10.42 8.69 7.40
C LYS A 352 9.01 8.48 7.96
N HIS A 353 8.90 8.06 9.20
CA HIS A 353 7.66 7.92 9.94
C HIS A 353 7.60 8.96 11.05
N ASP A 354 6.48 9.65 11.20
CA ASP A 354 6.32 10.68 12.24
C ASP A 354 5.86 10.09 13.58
N PHE A 355 5.47 8.80 13.61
CA PHE A 355 5.03 8.08 14.81
C PHE A 355 3.95 8.81 15.61
N GLU A 356 3.00 9.49 14.93
CA GLU A 356 1.92 10.25 15.53
C GLU A 356 1.08 9.45 16.56
N GLY A 357 1.02 8.12 16.39
CA GLY A 357 0.33 7.24 17.33
C GLY A 357 -1.15 7.59 17.48
N THR A 358 -1.79 8.08 16.42
CA THR A 358 -3.16 8.63 16.43
C THR A 358 -4.23 7.64 16.91
N TRP A 359 -3.92 6.35 16.91
CA TRP A 359 -4.77 5.28 17.42
C TRP A 359 -4.70 5.11 18.94
N LYS A 360 -3.65 5.66 19.60
CA LYS A 360 -3.49 5.64 21.06
C LYS A 360 -4.27 6.80 21.68
N PRO A 361 -4.70 6.66 22.95
CA PRO A 361 -5.17 7.80 23.75
C PRO A 361 -4.12 8.92 23.72
N GLU A 362 -4.55 10.18 23.69
CA GLU A 362 -3.65 11.34 23.60
C GLU A 362 -2.59 11.35 24.72
N SER A 363 -2.95 10.87 25.91
CA SER A 363 -2.04 10.74 27.05
C SER A 363 -0.92 9.69 26.87
N GLU A 364 -1.04 8.82 25.86
CA GLU A 364 -0.09 7.73 25.58
C GLU A 364 0.71 7.96 24.29
N ARG A 365 0.41 9.03 23.55
CA ARG A 365 1.19 9.45 22.40
C ARG A 365 2.51 10.05 22.86
N HIS A 366 3.59 9.79 22.17
CA HIS A 366 4.94 10.33 22.46
C HIS A 366 5.51 9.99 23.86
N MET A 367 4.93 9.05 24.60
CA MET A 367 5.47 8.65 25.93
C MET A 367 6.88 8.04 25.85
N GLY A 368 7.31 7.53 24.71
CA GLY A 368 8.66 7.05 24.48
C GLY A 368 9.70 8.17 24.45
N GLU A 369 9.38 9.29 23.81
CA GLU A 369 10.27 10.45 23.66
C GLU A 369 10.50 11.17 24.99
N GLN A 370 9.47 11.30 25.82
CA GLN A 370 9.58 11.98 27.13
C GLN A 370 10.41 11.23 28.18
N LYS A 371 10.57 9.89 28.05
CA LYS A 371 11.40 9.11 28.98
C LYS A 371 12.89 9.21 28.70
N GLU A 372 13.29 9.50 27.47
CA GLU A 372 14.69 9.68 27.11
C GLU A 372 15.24 11.03 27.60
N ASP A 373 14.48 12.12 27.48
CA ASP A 373 14.85 13.46 28.02
C ASP A 373 14.99 13.45 29.57
N GLY A 374 14.16 12.68 30.26
CA GLY A 374 14.25 12.54 31.72
C GLY A 374 15.48 11.78 32.20
N GLY A 375 16.00 10.86 31.38
CA GLY A 375 17.22 10.07 31.68
C GLY A 375 18.49 10.89 31.56
N GLU A 376 18.61 11.74 30.57
CA GLU A 376 19.79 12.59 30.41
C GLU A 376 19.89 13.71 31.48
N GLN A 377 18.74 14.29 31.87
CA GLN A 377 18.73 15.30 32.92
C GLN A 377 19.11 14.71 34.32
N GLN A 378 18.76 13.46 34.61
CA GLN A 378 19.18 12.80 35.85
C GLN A 378 20.67 12.42 35.85
N GLN A 379 21.24 12.07 34.70
CA GLN A 379 22.69 11.80 34.61
C GLN A 379 23.52 13.09 34.69
N GLN A 380 23.07 14.21 34.16
CA GLN A 380 23.76 15.50 34.30
C GLN A 380 23.66 16.08 35.70
N GLN A 381 22.57 15.85 36.45
CA GLN A 381 22.46 16.25 37.85
C GLN A 381 23.32 15.40 38.81
N GLN A 382 23.56 14.13 38.50
CA GLN A 382 24.47 13.28 39.31
C GLN A 382 25.94 13.60 39.06
N GLN A 383 26.31 14.17 37.92
CA GLN A 383 27.70 14.59 37.65
C GLN A 383 28.06 15.99 38.21
N GLN A 384 27.08 16.75 38.70
CA GLN A 384 27.27 18.09 39.27
C GLN A 384 27.18 18.15 40.79
N ALA A 385 27.06 17.03 41.48
CA ALA A 385 27.10 17.00 42.96
C ALA A 385 28.55 17.16 43.45
N PRO A 386 28.89 18.19 44.22
CA PRO A 386 30.23 18.39 44.73
C PRO A 386 30.58 17.27 45.72
N ALA A 387 31.77 16.68 45.56
CA ALA A 387 32.37 15.76 46.52
C ALA A 387 32.54 16.45 47.88
N GLN A 388 31.87 15.94 48.88
CA GLN A 388 32.14 16.24 50.30
C GLN A 388 33.00 15.17 50.89
#